data_d92ea7aca59c2f10f427f22f3aa9de1b
#
_entry.id   d92ea7aca59c2f10f427f22f3aa9de1b
#
_cell.length_a   1.000
_cell.length_b   1.000
_cell.length_c   1.000
_cell.angle_alpha   90.00
_cell.angle_beta   90.00
_cell.angle_gamma   90.00
#
_symmetry.space_group_name_H-M   'P 1'
#
loop_
_entity.id
_entity.type
_entity.pdbx_description
1 polymer ?
#
loop_
_entity_poly.entity_id
_entity_poly.type
_entity_poly.pdbx_seq_one_letter_code
_entity_poly.pdbx_strand_id
1 'polypeptide(L)'
;MNINISGHNYEVDEKLKNYTFKKLKKLDNYNDYITSTHVTYRNENLKHIAEGLIYVSGSEIHASSEHETSHGAMDGLIDRLVKQLNKYKEKNTDKR
;
A
#
# COMPACT_ATOMS: atom_id res chain seq x y z
N MET A 1 -12.48 1.67 5.66
CA MET A 1 -11.35 0.84 5.24
C MET A 1 -10.49 0.48 6.44
N ASN A 2 -10.20 -0.78 6.60
CA ASN A 2 -9.30 -1.23 7.66
C ASN A 2 -7.86 -1.13 7.20
N ILE A 3 -7.02 -0.50 8.01
CA ILE A 3 -5.62 -0.33 7.68
C ILE A 3 -4.77 -1.04 8.73
N ASN A 4 -3.85 -1.85 8.27
CA ASN A 4 -2.96 -2.60 9.13
C ASN A 4 -1.52 -2.34 8.69
N ILE A 5 -0.70 -1.81 9.60
CA ILE A 5 0.69 -1.50 9.31
C ILE A 5 1.56 -2.33 10.25
N SER A 6 2.50 -3.07 9.69
CA SER A 6 3.36 -3.94 10.49
C SER A 6 4.77 -3.97 9.95
N GLY A 7 5.68 -4.53 10.73
CA GLY A 7 7.05 -4.75 10.31
C GLY A 7 7.43 -6.21 10.52
N HIS A 8 8.20 -6.73 9.59
CA HIS A 8 8.74 -8.09 9.70
C HIS A 8 10.20 -7.96 10.04
N ASN A 9 10.55 -8.28 11.31
CA ASN A 9 11.88 -8.02 11.83
C ASN A 9 12.31 -6.60 11.56
N TYR A 10 11.36 -5.68 11.73
CA TYR A 10 11.52 -4.29 11.33
C TYR A 10 10.66 -3.46 12.28
N GLU A 11 11.25 -2.44 12.85
CA GLU A 11 10.51 -1.58 13.76
C GLU A 11 9.86 -0.43 13.01
N VAL A 12 8.53 -0.38 13.07
CA VAL A 12 7.77 0.72 12.47
C VAL A 12 7.51 1.72 13.59
N ASP A 13 8.33 2.77 13.64
CA ASP A 13 8.16 3.78 14.68
C ASP A 13 6.97 4.69 14.36
N GLU A 14 6.68 5.56 15.31
CA GLU A 14 5.52 6.44 15.20
C GLU A 14 5.59 7.34 13.97
N LYS A 15 6.77 7.81 13.66
CA LYS A 15 7.00 8.69 12.53
C LYS A 15 6.65 7.99 11.21
N LEU A 16 7.15 6.78 11.06
CA LEU A 16 6.89 6.01 9.85
C LEU A 16 5.42 5.63 9.76
N LYS A 17 4.83 5.29 10.89
CA LYS A 17 3.42 4.95 10.93
C LYS A 17 2.56 6.12 10.47
N ASN A 18 2.86 7.31 10.99
CA ASN A 18 2.13 8.51 10.60
C ASN A 18 2.32 8.85 9.13
N TYR A 19 3.53 8.67 8.64
CA TYR A 19 3.81 8.91 7.23
C TYR A 19 3.03 7.95 6.35
N THR A 20 2.97 6.69 6.76
CA THR A 20 2.25 5.67 6.01
C THR A 20 0.76 6.01 5.95
N PHE A 21 0.17 6.36 7.08
CA PHE A 21 -1.24 6.76 7.11
C PHE A 21 -1.50 7.95 6.20
N LYS A 22 -0.60 8.92 6.23
CA LYS A 22 -0.74 10.09 5.39
C LYS A 22 -0.74 9.74 3.91
N LYS A 23 0.17 8.87 3.51
CA LYS A 23 0.25 8.46 2.11
C LYS A 23 -0.93 7.61 1.69
N LEU A 24 -1.44 6.79 2.60
CA LEU A 24 -2.57 5.94 2.28
C LEU A 24 -3.86 6.72 2.07
N LYS A 25 -3.88 8.00 2.42
CA LYS A 25 -5.05 8.83 2.14
C LYS A 25 -5.33 8.96 0.65
N LYS A 26 -4.32 8.74 -0.17
CA LYS A 26 -4.52 8.73 -1.61
C LYS A 26 -5.48 7.63 -2.04
N LEU A 27 -5.66 6.62 -1.19
CA LEU A 27 -6.58 5.54 -1.49
C LEU A 27 -8.03 5.89 -1.19
N ASP A 28 -8.29 7.02 -0.57
CA ASP A 28 -9.66 7.44 -0.23
C ASP A 28 -10.54 7.51 -1.46
N ASN A 29 -9.96 7.82 -2.62
CA ASN A 29 -10.71 7.87 -3.86
C ASN A 29 -11.24 6.51 -4.30
N TYR A 30 -10.76 5.45 -3.66
CA TYR A 30 -11.12 4.07 -4.00
C TYR A 30 -11.83 3.36 -2.85
N ASN A 31 -12.29 4.11 -1.85
CA ASN A 31 -12.90 3.53 -0.66
C ASN A 31 -14.04 2.57 -0.96
N ASP A 32 -14.80 2.86 -2.00
CA ASP A 32 -15.95 2.01 -2.36
C ASP A 32 -15.51 0.61 -2.80
N TYR A 33 -14.26 0.48 -3.20
CA TYR A 33 -13.75 -0.81 -3.70
C TYR A 33 -12.94 -1.56 -2.66
N ILE A 34 -12.40 -0.86 -1.67
CA ILE A 34 -11.43 -1.44 -0.74
C ILE A 34 -12.07 -1.93 0.54
N THR A 35 -11.80 -3.18 0.87
CA THR A 35 -12.22 -3.75 2.15
C THR A 35 -11.18 -3.50 3.22
N SER A 36 -9.91 -3.81 2.92
CA SER A 36 -8.83 -3.60 3.87
C SER A 36 -7.51 -3.40 3.14
N THR A 37 -6.58 -2.76 3.84
CA THR A 37 -5.26 -2.45 3.31
C THR A 37 -4.22 -2.86 4.33
N HIS A 38 -3.21 -3.59 3.89
CA HIS A 38 -2.11 -4.04 4.75
C HIS A 38 -0.79 -3.56 4.17
N VAL A 39 0.02 -2.93 5.01
CA VAL A 39 1.36 -2.49 4.60
C VAL A 39 2.36 -3.13 5.55
N THR A 40 3.37 -3.79 4.99
CA THR A 40 4.40 -4.46 5.77
C THR A 40 5.76 -3.94 5.34
N TYR A 41 6.59 -3.63 6.32
CA TYR A 41 7.95 -3.16 6.08
C TYR A 41 8.96 -4.23 6.46
N ARG A 42 10.03 -4.34 5.68
CA ARG A 42 11.15 -5.22 5.99
C ARG A 42 12.42 -4.67 5.38
N ASN A 43 13.54 -5.20 5.80
CA ASN A 43 14.85 -4.86 5.25
C ASN A 43 15.37 -6.02 4.42
N GLU A 44 16.07 -5.69 3.34
CA GLU A 44 16.72 -6.69 2.51
C GLU A 44 17.92 -6.05 1.85
N ASN A 45 19.12 -6.59 2.13
CA ASN A 45 20.34 -6.09 1.51
C ASN A 45 20.51 -4.58 1.67
N LEU A 46 20.37 -4.08 2.90
CA LEU A 46 20.54 -2.66 3.21
C LEU A 46 19.49 -1.76 2.59
N LYS A 47 18.44 -2.35 2.07
CA LYS A 47 17.35 -1.55 1.52
C LYS A 47 16.09 -1.77 2.31
N HIS A 48 15.24 -0.77 2.29
CA HIS A 48 13.92 -0.83 2.94
C HIS A 48 12.90 -1.25 1.91
N ILE A 49 12.06 -2.22 2.27
CA ILE A 49 11.02 -2.70 1.38
C ILE A 49 9.67 -2.45 2.03
N ALA A 50 8.76 -1.87 1.26
CA ALA A 50 7.38 -1.68 1.68
C ALA A 50 6.51 -2.55 0.78
N GLU A 51 5.71 -3.42 1.40
CA GLU A 51 4.80 -4.30 0.67
C GLU A 51 3.38 -3.91 0.99
N GLY A 52 2.52 -3.89 -0.01
CA GLY A 52 1.13 -3.55 0.18
C GLY A 52 0.23 -4.63 -0.35
N LEU A 53 -0.82 -4.92 0.41
CA LEU A 53 -1.85 -5.86 0.02
C LEU A 53 -3.19 -5.21 0.27
N ILE A 54 -3.97 -5.06 -0.79
CA ILE A 54 -5.28 -4.45 -0.71
C ILE A 54 -6.33 -5.46 -1.12
N TYR A 55 -7.27 -5.70 -0.22
CA TYR A 55 -8.40 -6.58 -0.54
C TYR A 55 -9.52 -5.73 -1.10
N VAL A 56 -9.98 -6.13 -2.27
CA VAL A 56 -11.11 -5.49 -2.93
C VAL A 56 -12.15 -6.57 -3.18
N SER A 57 -13.35 -6.14 -3.61
CA SER A 57 -14.41 -7.10 -3.87
C SER A 57 -13.99 -8.09 -4.95
N GLY A 58 -13.90 -9.36 -4.58
CA GLY A 58 -13.61 -10.43 -5.55
C GLY A 58 -12.17 -10.53 -6.00
N SER A 59 -11.24 -9.81 -5.36
CA SER A 59 -9.86 -9.85 -5.81
C SER A 59 -8.94 -9.26 -4.76
N GLU A 60 -7.64 -9.31 -5.03
CA GLU A 60 -6.67 -8.61 -4.19
C GLU A 60 -5.61 -7.97 -5.06
N ILE A 61 -5.06 -6.88 -4.56
CA ILE A 61 -4.04 -6.11 -5.25
C ILE A 61 -2.79 -6.16 -4.41
N HIS A 62 -1.68 -6.48 -5.04
CA HIS A 62 -0.41 -6.63 -4.35
C HIS A 62 0.67 -5.84 -5.06
N ALA A 63 1.50 -5.15 -4.29
CA ALA A 63 2.64 -4.42 -4.84
C ALA A 63 3.73 -4.31 -3.79
N SER A 64 4.94 -4.04 -4.24
CA SER A 64 6.04 -3.78 -3.33
C SER A 64 6.97 -2.76 -3.96
N SER A 65 7.77 -2.15 -3.10
CA SER A 65 8.73 -1.14 -3.55
C SER A 65 9.91 -1.16 -2.60
N GLU A 66 11.10 -1.00 -3.14
CA GLU A 66 12.30 -0.94 -2.31
C GLU A 66 13.01 0.38 -2.53
N HIS A 67 13.69 0.84 -1.48
CA HIS A 67 14.37 2.12 -1.53
C HIS A 67 15.39 2.16 -0.41
N GLU A 68 16.31 3.10 -0.50
CA GLU A 68 17.32 3.27 0.54
C GLU A 68 16.75 3.84 1.83
N THR A 69 15.54 4.41 1.77
CA THR A 69 14.86 4.91 2.95
C THR A 69 13.47 4.32 3.03
N SER A 70 12.94 4.24 4.26
CA SER A 70 11.59 3.74 4.46
C SER A 70 10.54 4.64 3.82
N HIS A 71 10.75 5.95 3.89
CA HIS A 71 9.83 6.91 3.29
C HIS A 71 9.80 6.76 1.78
N GLY A 72 10.99 6.57 1.18
CA GLY A 72 11.06 6.36 -0.26
C GLY A 72 10.39 5.07 -0.69
N ALA A 73 10.52 4.01 0.13
CA ALA A 73 9.87 2.75 -0.16
C ALA A 73 8.34 2.93 -0.16
N MET A 74 7.83 3.67 0.82
CA MET A 74 6.38 3.92 0.88
C MET A 74 5.90 4.76 -0.29
N ASP A 75 6.69 5.77 -0.68
CA ASP A 75 6.33 6.60 -1.83
C ASP A 75 6.19 5.77 -3.10
N GLY A 76 7.12 4.86 -3.33
CA GLY A 76 7.05 3.98 -4.49
C GLY A 76 5.89 3.01 -4.41
N LEU A 77 5.62 2.52 -3.19
CA LEU A 77 4.53 1.58 -2.99
C LEU A 77 3.18 2.23 -3.31
N ILE A 78 2.94 3.43 -2.78
CA ILE A 78 1.65 4.07 -2.99
C ILE A 78 1.40 4.34 -4.48
N ASP A 79 2.44 4.72 -5.22
CA ASP A 79 2.30 4.96 -6.65
C ASP A 79 1.87 3.68 -7.37
N ARG A 80 2.47 2.55 -7.00
CA ARG A 80 2.16 1.28 -7.62
C ARG A 80 0.76 0.80 -7.27
N LEU A 81 0.36 1.01 -6.02
CA LEU A 81 -0.98 0.62 -5.59
C LEU A 81 -2.04 1.43 -6.31
N VAL A 82 -1.82 2.74 -6.44
CA VAL A 82 -2.77 3.60 -7.14
C VAL A 82 -2.92 3.19 -8.59
N LYS A 83 -1.82 2.86 -9.24
CA LYS A 83 -1.86 2.40 -10.63
C LYS A 83 -2.72 1.16 -10.79
N GLN A 84 -2.54 0.20 -9.89
CA GLN A 84 -3.31 -1.03 -9.96
C GLN A 84 -4.78 -0.80 -9.62
N LEU A 85 -5.05 0.09 -8.68
CA LEU A 85 -6.42 0.42 -8.32
C LEU A 85 -7.14 1.11 -9.47
N ASN A 86 -6.42 1.96 -10.20
CA ASN A 86 -7.00 2.59 -11.38
C ASN A 86 -7.40 1.55 -12.42
N LYS A 87 -6.55 0.56 -12.64
CA LYS A 87 -6.86 -0.52 -13.56
C LYS A 87 -8.07 -1.32 -13.10
N TYR A 88 -8.13 -1.60 -11.80
CA TYR A 88 -9.25 -2.33 -11.23
C TYR A 88 -10.54 -1.54 -11.42
N LYS A 89 -10.50 -0.25 -11.15
CA LYS A 89 -11.65 0.62 -11.28
C LYS A 89 -12.16 0.66 -12.72
N GLU A 90 -11.24 0.80 -13.67
CA GLU A 90 -11.61 0.83 -15.10
C GLU A 90 -12.27 -0.46 -15.52
N LYS A 91 -11.71 -1.59 -15.07
CA LYS A 91 -12.28 -2.88 -15.39
C LYS A 91 -13.69 -3.02 -14.87
N ASN A 92 -13.91 -2.55 -13.65
CA ASN A 92 -15.21 -2.71 -13.03
C ASN A 92 -16.26 -1.76 -13.56
N THR A 93 -15.84 -0.56 -13.98
CA THR A 93 -16.78 0.37 -14.59
C THR A 93 -17.14 -0.02 -16.01
N ASP A 94 -16.26 -0.74 -16.69
CA ASP A 94 -16.51 -1.18 -18.05
C ASP A 94 -17.49 -2.33 -18.13
N LYS A 95 -17.81 -2.91 -17.03
CA LYS A 95 -18.73 -4.01 -17.01
C LYS A 95 -20.14 -3.54 -16.84
N ARG A 96 -20.78 -3.45 -17.90
CA ARG A 96 -22.15 -2.98 -17.84
C ARG A 96 -23.07 -3.89 -18.52
#